data_9232fa8a40eaa9925319f85fec5cb633
#
_entry.id   9232fa8a40eaa9925319f85fec5cb633
#
_cell.length_a   1.000
_cell.length_b   1.000
_cell.length_c   1.000
_cell.angle_alpha   90.00
_cell.angle_beta   90.00
_cell.angle_gamma   90.00
#
_symmetry.space_group_name_H-M   'P 1'
#
loop_
_entity.id
_entity.type
_entity.pdbx_description
1 polymer ?
#
loop_
_entity_poly.entity_id
_entity_poly.type
_entity_poly.pdbx_seq_one_letter_code
_entity_poly.pdbx_strand_id
1 'polypeptide(L)'
;MQTTKYFIGFDISADDFSASCITSPDNLVFSTQKFSNSIDGSNEFLALLSKNNIKQSDAIICMEATGVYSENISYFLASKGFTISIEAPHKIKNKTKDSPRKNDFIDALSIAEYAYRYSDKLPIWKPKNEIIEQIKVLLTTREHLSVQMTANVNALKALKHKYYQTPLANQIYEQTISKLKEHIKQIDQEIKTLIDKDDSFKNNISLAKSVPGVGLLLAANLLVLTKGFTEQLDYKHIASYSGICPYEQISGTSLHKPPRSRMCGPAKMRKLLYLAALSVRTHNQNFKKYFLRKVAEEKNKL
;
A
#
# COMPACT_ATOMS: atom_id res chain seq x y z
N MET A 1 15.79 -26.48 12.64
CA MET A 1 15.87 -25.34 11.71
C MET A 1 16.12 -25.90 10.31
N GLN A 2 15.23 -25.75 9.37
CA GLN A 2 15.50 -26.08 7.96
C GLN A 2 16.56 -25.12 7.45
N THR A 3 17.69 -25.65 6.99
CA THR A 3 18.76 -24.84 6.41
C THR A 3 18.40 -24.53 4.96
N THR A 4 18.07 -23.27 4.65
CA THR A 4 17.87 -22.81 3.29
C THR A 4 19.12 -23.09 2.47
N LYS A 5 18.96 -23.81 1.36
CA LYS A 5 20.07 -24.25 0.52
C LYS A 5 20.15 -23.45 -0.80
N TYR A 6 19.01 -23.00 -1.30
CA TYR A 6 18.89 -22.32 -2.58
C TYR A 6 18.34 -20.89 -2.40
N PHE A 7 18.98 -19.93 -3.03
CA PHE A 7 18.59 -18.53 -3.00
C PHE A 7 18.25 -18.11 -4.43
N ILE A 8 16.99 -17.73 -4.63
CA ILE A 8 16.46 -17.42 -5.95
C ILE A 8 16.10 -15.94 -5.97
N GLY A 9 16.67 -15.20 -6.92
CA GLY A 9 16.36 -13.78 -7.13
C GLY A 9 15.45 -13.60 -8.32
N PHE A 10 14.41 -12.78 -8.15
CA PHE A 10 13.47 -12.39 -9.20
C PHE A 10 13.57 -10.91 -9.48
N ASP A 11 13.81 -10.56 -10.74
CA ASP A 11 13.55 -9.23 -11.29
C ASP A 11 12.28 -9.28 -12.11
N ILE A 12 11.27 -8.45 -11.77
CA ILE A 12 9.91 -8.57 -12.28
C ILE A 12 9.49 -7.29 -12.99
N SER A 13 9.01 -7.43 -14.22
CA SER A 13 8.36 -6.40 -15.02
C SER A 13 6.85 -6.68 -15.19
N ALA A 14 6.18 -5.84 -15.97
CA ALA A 14 4.76 -6.02 -16.27
C ALA A 14 4.49 -7.32 -17.05
N ASP A 15 5.33 -7.60 -18.05
CA ASP A 15 5.09 -8.67 -19.04
C ASP A 15 5.90 -9.93 -18.75
N ASP A 16 7.00 -9.81 -18.03
CA ASP A 16 7.94 -10.90 -17.79
C ASP A 16 8.64 -10.80 -16.43
N PHE A 17 9.30 -11.88 -16.03
CA PHE A 17 10.22 -11.89 -14.90
C PHE A 17 11.47 -12.70 -15.26
N SER A 18 12.60 -12.27 -14.70
CA SER A 18 13.88 -12.95 -14.80
C SER A 18 14.20 -13.63 -13.48
N ALA A 19 14.66 -14.88 -13.51
CA ALA A 19 15.01 -15.67 -12.34
C ALA A 19 16.44 -16.20 -12.40
N SER A 20 17.16 -16.11 -11.30
CA SER A 20 18.51 -16.69 -11.12
C SER A 20 18.58 -17.44 -9.79
N CYS A 21 19.34 -18.53 -9.72
CA CYS A 21 19.46 -19.34 -8.52
C CYS A 21 20.93 -19.63 -8.17
N ILE A 22 21.26 -19.43 -6.90
CA ILE A 22 22.59 -19.72 -6.34
C ILE A 22 22.46 -20.55 -5.06
N THR A 23 23.52 -21.26 -4.69
CA THR A 23 23.71 -21.82 -3.34
C THR A 23 24.73 -20.98 -2.54
N SER A 24 25.65 -20.28 -3.23
CA SER A 24 26.58 -19.28 -2.71
C SER A 24 26.94 -18.30 -3.83
N PRO A 25 27.57 -17.16 -3.57
CA PRO A 25 27.97 -16.20 -4.60
C PRO A 25 28.84 -16.84 -5.70
N ASP A 26 29.65 -17.82 -5.36
CA ASP A 26 30.55 -18.53 -6.29
C ASP A 26 29.93 -19.79 -6.90
N ASN A 27 28.71 -20.15 -6.52
CA ASN A 27 28.07 -21.39 -6.98
C ASN A 27 26.66 -21.13 -7.55
N LEU A 28 26.64 -20.92 -8.86
CA LEU A 28 25.45 -20.70 -9.67
C LEU A 28 24.79 -22.04 -9.98
N VAL A 29 23.52 -22.22 -9.60
CA VAL A 29 22.73 -23.44 -9.91
C VAL A 29 22.15 -23.35 -11.31
N PHE A 30 21.54 -22.21 -11.64
CA PHE A 30 21.18 -21.87 -13.01
C PHE A 30 21.34 -20.35 -13.24
N SER A 31 21.80 -20.01 -14.45
CA SER A 31 21.91 -18.61 -14.89
C SER A 31 20.56 -18.00 -15.09
N THR A 32 20.52 -16.67 -15.14
CA THR A 32 19.28 -15.92 -15.33
C THR A 32 18.51 -16.40 -16.55
N GLN A 33 17.26 -16.78 -16.33
CA GLN A 33 16.32 -17.17 -17.36
C GLN A 33 15.09 -16.27 -17.27
N LYS A 34 14.50 -15.99 -18.43
CA LYS A 34 13.36 -15.10 -18.56
C LYS A 34 12.09 -15.91 -18.80
N PHE A 35 11.00 -15.53 -18.12
CA PHE A 35 9.69 -16.17 -18.16
C PHE A 35 8.62 -15.11 -18.34
N SER A 36 7.49 -15.44 -18.94
CA SER A 36 6.34 -14.54 -18.98
C SER A 36 5.74 -14.35 -17.59
N ASN A 37 5.30 -13.12 -17.26
CA ASN A 37 4.62 -12.84 -15.99
C ASN A 37 3.15 -13.28 -16.04
N SER A 38 2.97 -14.58 -16.26
CA SER A 38 1.70 -15.28 -16.42
C SER A 38 1.69 -16.59 -15.63
N ILE A 39 0.55 -17.26 -15.59
CA ILE A 39 0.43 -18.60 -14.99
C ILE A 39 1.32 -19.61 -15.75
N ASP A 40 1.40 -19.51 -17.07
CA ASP A 40 2.20 -20.42 -17.89
C ASP A 40 3.69 -20.24 -17.61
N GLY A 41 4.22 -19.00 -17.61
CA GLY A 41 5.61 -18.74 -17.27
C GLY A 41 5.94 -19.11 -15.82
N SER A 42 4.98 -18.99 -14.91
CA SER A 42 5.15 -19.47 -13.53
C SER A 42 5.26 -21.00 -13.45
N ASN A 43 4.51 -21.74 -14.30
CA ASN A 43 4.62 -23.19 -14.39
C ASN A 43 5.94 -23.62 -15.07
N GLU A 44 6.39 -22.91 -16.10
CA GLU A 44 7.71 -23.13 -16.73
C GLU A 44 8.84 -22.96 -15.70
N PHE A 45 8.76 -21.94 -14.85
CA PHE A 45 9.70 -21.74 -13.76
C PHE A 45 9.67 -22.92 -12.75
N LEU A 46 8.49 -23.42 -12.35
CA LEU A 46 8.39 -24.62 -11.50
C LEU A 46 9.01 -25.86 -12.16
N ALA A 47 8.84 -26.02 -13.46
CA ALA A 47 9.46 -27.11 -14.22
C ALA A 47 11.00 -26.99 -14.22
N LEU A 48 11.55 -25.77 -14.32
CA LEU A 48 12.98 -25.52 -14.19
C LEU A 48 13.51 -25.90 -12.79
N LEU A 49 12.76 -25.54 -11.72
CA LEU A 49 13.14 -25.94 -10.35
C LEU A 49 13.15 -27.46 -10.19
N SER A 50 12.13 -28.13 -10.71
CA SER A 50 12.04 -29.59 -10.67
C SER A 50 13.19 -30.26 -11.42
N LYS A 51 13.57 -29.73 -12.60
CA LYS A 51 14.73 -30.20 -13.38
C LYS A 51 16.05 -30.10 -12.60
N ASN A 52 16.16 -29.08 -11.76
CA ASN A 52 17.34 -28.85 -10.92
C ASN A 52 17.23 -29.50 -9.51
N ASN A 53 16.20 -30.34 -9.30
CA ASN A 53 15.94 -31.01 -8.00
C ASN A 53 15.80 -30.03 -6.81
N ILE A 54 15.28 -28.81 -7.05
CA ILE A 54 15.08 -27.79 -6.02
C ILE A 54 13.70 -27.99 -5.41
N LYS A 55 13.64 -28.30 -4.12
CA LYS A 55 12.39 -28.44 -3.38
C LYS A 55 12.00 -27.08 -2.76
N GLN A 56 10.68 -26.86 -2.63
CA GLN A 56 10.15 -25.63 -2.01
C GLN A 56 10.63 -25.42 -0.57
N SER A 57 10.87 -26.52 0.20
CA SER A 57 11.37 -26.46 1.57
C SER A 57 12.80 -25.93 1.70
N ASP A 58 13.59 -26.06 0.63
CA ASP A 58 15.02 -25.78 0.64
C ASP A 58 15.38 -24.47 -0.03
N ALA A 59 14.36 -23.76 -0.58
CA ALA A 59 14.53 -22.54 -1.36
C ALA A 59 13.84 -21.34 -0.72
N ILE A 60 14.51 -20.19 -0.81
CA ILE A 60 13.89 -18.89 -0.58
C ILE A 60 13.92 -18.06 -1.86
N ILE A 61 12.77 -17.46 -2.20
CA ILE A 61 12.62 -16.61 -3.37
C ILE A 61 12.57 -15.16 -2.90
N CYS A 62 13.52 -14.35 -3.34
CA CYS A 62 13.58 -12.92 -3.06
C CYS A 62 13.25 -12.13 -4.32
N MET A 63 12.44 -11.08 -4.18
CA MET A 63 12.09 -10.19 -5.26
C MET A 63 12.05 -8.73 -4.82
N GLU A 64 12.29 -7.83 -5.76
CA GLU A 64 12.13 -6.40 -5.54
C GLU A 64 10.63 -6.05 -5.51
N ALA A 65 10.24 -5.11 -4.64
CA ALA A 65 8.87 -4.61 -4.57
C ALA A 65 8.56 -3.74 -5.79
N THR A 66 8.04 -4.34 -6.86
CA THR A 66 7.65 -3.70 -8.12
C THR A 66 6.16 -3.35 -8.19
N GLY A 67 5.52 -3.23 -7.03
CA GLY A 67 4.10 -2.90 -6.93
C GLY A 67 3.21 -4.08 -7.32
N VAL A 68 2.23 -3.84 -8.19
CA VAL A 68 1.22 -4.85 -8.57
C VAL A 68 1.78 -5.99 -9.43
N TYR A 69 2.90 -5.79 -10.10
CA TYR A 69 3.47 -6.77 -11.03
C TYR A 69 4.00 -8.03 -10.34
N SER A 70 4.43 -7.91 -9.08
CA SER A 70 4.90 -9.05 -8.29
C SER A 70 3.76 -9.81 -7.57
N GLU A 71 2.54 -9.29 -7.55
CA GLU A 71 1.46 -9.88 -6.76
C GLU A 71 1.09 -11.29 -7.26
N ASN A 72 0.77 -11.46 -8.55
CA ASN A 72 0.29 -12.73 -9.09
C ASN A 72 1.30 -13.86 -8.84
N ILE A 73 2.57 -13.65 -9.17
CA ILE A 73 3.62 -14.65 -8.97
C ILE A 73 3.86 -14.95 -7.48
N SER A 74 3.76 -13.95 -6.59
CA SER A 74 3.91 -14.14 -5.16
C SER A 74 2.79 -15.01 -4.57
N TYR A 75 1.53 -14.74 -4.92
CA TYR A 75 0.41 -15.58 -4.48
C TYR A 75 0.49 -16.99 -5.06
N PHE A 76 0.87 -17.13 -6.34
CA PHE A 76 1.05 -18.42 -6.98
C PHE A 76 2.12 -19.27 -6.28
N LEU A 77 3.32 -18.71 -6.09
CA LEU A 77 4.43 -19.44 -5.44
C LEU A 77 4.15 -19.73 -3.96
N ALA A 78 3.50 -18.83 -3.24
CA ALA A 78 3.06 -19.10 -1.86
C ALA A 78 2.05 -20.25 -1.79
N SER A 79 1.12 -20.35 -2.76
CA SER A 79 0.18 -21.48 -2.83
C SER A 79 0.86 -22.82 -3.09
N LYS A 80 2.07 -22.79 -3.68
CA LYS A 80 2.93 -23.96 -3.89
C LYS A 80 3.87 -24.25 -2.71
N GLY A 81 3.79 -23.47 -1.63
CA GLY A 81 4.56 -23.68 -0.40
C GLY A 81 5.97 -23.08 -0.39
N PHE A 82 6.31 -22.21 -1.36
CA PHE A 82 7.60 -21.52 -1.35
C PHE A 82 7.66 -20.42 -0.30
N THR A 83 8.84 -20.26 0.30
CA THR A 83 9.16 -19.10 1.15
C THR A 83 9.54 -17.92 0.28
N ILE A 84 8.81 -16.81 0.43
CA ILE A 84 8.97 -15.61 -0.38
C ILE A 84 9.39 -14.44 0.49
N SER A 85 10.32 -13.65 0.00
CA SER A 85 10.70 -12.35 0.55
C SER A 85 10.50 -11.26 -0.49
N ILE A 86 9.85 -10.16 -0.11
CA ILE A 86 9.70 -8.97 -0.96
C ILE A 86 10.40 -7.82 -0.27
N GLU A 87 11.44 -7.30 -0.93
CA GLU A 87 12.28 -6.24 -0.38
C GLU A 87 12.15 -4.93 -1.13
N ALA A 88 12.33 -3.84 -0.41
CA ALA A 88 12.30 -2.51 -1.01
C ALA A 88 13.51 -2.29 -1.93
N PRO A 89 13.33 -1.66 -3.12
CA PRO A 89 14.39 -1.44 -4.12
C PRO A 89 15.66 -0.82 -3.56
N HIS A 90 15.52 0.17 -2.69
CA HIS A 90 16.66 0.87 -2.10
C HIS A 90 17.52 -0.01 -1.20
N LYS A 91 16.97 -1.06 -0.58
CA LYS A 91 17.74 -1.97 0.26
C LYS A 91 18.62 -2.88 -0.57
N ILE A 92 18.10 -3.38 -1.69
CA ILE A 92 18.85 -4.22 -2.63
C ILE A 92 19.94 -3.38 -3.30
N LYS A 93 19.58 -2.25 -3.90
CA LYS A 93 20.52 -1.36 -4.63
C LYS A 93 21.65 -0.79 -3.79
N ASN A 94 21.38 -0.46 -2.52
CA ASN A 94 22.42 0.10 -1.65
C ASN A 94 23.52 -0.92 -1.25
N LYS A 95 23.28 -2.21 -1.45
CA LYS A 95 24.13 -3.30 -0.99
C LYS A 95 24.76 -4.13 -2.12
N THR A 96 24.36 -3.88 -3.37
CA THR A 96 24.86 -4.59 -4.57
C THR A 96 25.66 -3.67 -5.52
N LYS A 97 26.19 -2.56 -5.02
CA LYS A 97 26.72 -1.41 -5.79
C LYS A 97 28.07 -1.60 -6.53
N ASP A 98 28.46 -2.77 -6.93
CA ASP A 98 29.77 -2.95 -7.57
C ASP A 98 29.73 -3.03 -9.11
N SER A 99 28.60 -2.86 -9.78
CA SER A 99 28.56 -2.86 -11.25
C SER A 99 27.81 -1.65 -11.84
N PRO A 100 28.45 -0.85 -12.71
CA PRO A 100 27.79 0.25 -13.43
C PRO A 100 26.93 -0.22 -14.61
N ARG A 101 26.87 -1.51 -14.92
CA ARG A 101 26.09 -2.07 -16.03
C ARG A 101 24.74 -2.51 -15.54
N LYS A 102 23.69 -1.85 -16.02
CA LYS A 102 22.29 -2.30 -15.91
C LYS A 102 22.01 -3.33 -17.00
N ASN A 103 21.65 -4.54 -16.59
CA ASN A 103 21.11 -5.56 -17.48
C ASN A 103 20.24 -6.49 -16.62
N ASP A 104 19.03 -6.85 -17.07
CA ASP A 104 18.07 -7.72 -16.37
C ASP A 104 18.71 -9.03 -15.87
N PHE A 105 19.77 -9.49 -16.58
CA PHE A 105 20.59 -10.64 -16.19
C PHE A 105 21.35 -10.42 -14.87
N ILE A 106 21.84 -9.20 -14.65
CA ILE A 106 22.64 -8.85 -13.48
C ILE A 106 21.69 -8.60 -12.30
N ASP A 107 20.50 -8.06 -12.58
CA ASP A 107 19.58 -7.65 -11.54
C ASP A 107 18.98 -8.87 -10.81
N ALA A 108 18.52 -9.93 -11.50
CA ALA A 108 18.03 -11.16 -10.86
C ALA A 108 19.12 -11.89 -10.04
N LEU A 109 20.36 -11.96 -10.57
CA LEU A 109 21.49 -12.56 -9.86
C LEU A 109 21.84 -11.73 -8.61
N SER A 110 21.88 -10.41 -8.72
CA SER A 110 22.15 -9.51 -7.59
C SER A 110 21.11 -9.64 -6.48
N ILE A 111 19.83 -9.87 -6.85
CA ILE A 111 18.76 -10.14 -5.88
C ILE A 111 18.98 -11.49 -5.19
N ALA A 112 19.43 -12.54 -5.92
CA ALA A 112 19.76 -13.83 -5.33
C ALA A 112 20.95 -13.74 -4.35
N GLU A 113 22.00 -13.00 -4.71
CA GLU A 113 23.13 -12.72 -3.83
C GLU A 113 22.71 -11.93 -2.58
N TYR A 114 21.83 -10.95 -2.75
CA TYR A 114 21.26 -10.24 -1.60
C TYR A 114 20.53 -11.19 -0.68
N ALA A 115 19.70 -12.08 -1.21
CA ALA A 115 18.97 -13.08 -0.44
C ALA A 115 19.91 -14.02 0.33
N TYR A 116 21.01 -14.45 -0.27
CA TYR A 116 22.04 -15.26 0.40
C TYR A 116 22.69 -14.51 1.57
N ARG A 117 23.18 -13.28 1.30
CA ARG A 117 23.94 -12.48 2.29
C ARG A 117 23.10 -12.04 3.49
N TYR A 118 21.79 -11.90 3.32
CA TYR A 118 20.87 -11.40 4.35
C TYR A 118 19.76 -12.38 4.69
N SER A 119 19.99 -13.69 4.48
CA SER A 119 19.01 -14.74 4.66
C SER A 119 18.38 -14.78 6.08
N ASP A 120 19.14 -14.38 7.10
CA ASP A 120 18.72 -14.26 8.50
C ASP A 120 17.81 -13.04 8.78
N LYS A 121 17.74 -12.09 7.87
CA LYS A 121 17.04 -10.79 8.03
C LYS A 121 15.97 -10.53 6.99
N LEU A 122 15.73 -11.49 6.08
CA LEU A 122 14.74 -11.35 5.04
C LEU A 122 13.32 -11.32 5.65
N PRO A 123 12.50 -10.32 5.31
CA PRO A 123 11.10 -10.30 5.70
C PRO A 123 10.35 -11.41 4.93
N ILE A 124 9.75 -12.33 5.65
CA ILE A 124 8.94 -13.37 5.01
C ILE A 124 7.58 -12.79 4.64
N TRP A 125 7.31 -12.77 3.34
CA TRP A 125 6.03 -12.35 2.82
C TRP A 125 4.96 -13.44 3.05
N LYS A 126 3.76 -13.01 3.43
CA LYS A 126 2.60 -13.89 3.61
C LYS A 126 1.43 -13.38 2.79
N PRO A 127 0.62 -14.27 2.19
CA PRO A 127 -0.63 -13.88 1.56
C PRO A 127 -1.48 -13.06 2.52
N LYS A 128 -2.05 -11.99 1.99
CA LYS A 128 -2.92 -11.11 2.75
C LYS A 128 -4.35 -11.63 2.71
N ASN A 129 -5.17 -11.16 3.64
CA ASN A 129 -6.59 -11.47 3.63
C ASN A 129 -7.25 -10.90 2.36
N GLU A 130 -7.94 -11.75 1.62
CA GLU A 130 -8.55 -11.41 0.33
C GLU A 130 -9.56 -10.27 0.45
N ILE A 131 -10.43 -10.30 1.45
CA ILE A 131 -11.45 -9.26 1.69
C ILE A 131 -10.77 -7.91 1.93
N ILE A 132 -9.69 -7.89 2.71
CA ILE A 132 -8.94 -6.65 3.00
C ILE A 132 -8.31 -6.08 1.73
N GLU A 133 -7.70 -6.91 0.87
CA GLU A 133 -7.12 -6.44 -0.39
C GLU A 133 -8.20 -5.97 -1.37
N GLN A 134 -9.34 -6.65 -1.45
CA GLN A 134 -10.50 -6.19 -2.24
C GLN A 134 -11.01 -4.82 -1.76
N ILE A 135 -11.18 -4.63 -0.46
CA ILE A 135 -11.57 -3.34 0.14
C ILE A 135 -10.53 -2.26 -0.18
N LYS A 136 -9.24 -2.56 -0.11
CA LYS A 136 -8.16 -1.63 -0.42
C LYS A 136 -8.21 -1.16 -1.88
N VAL A 137 -8.46 -2.06 -2.83
CA VAL A 137 -8.64 -1.73 -4.25
C VAL A 137 -9.85 -0.81 -4.42
N LEU A 138 -11.00 -1.15 -3.83
CA LEU A 138 -12.21 -0.34 -3.89
C LEU A 138 -12.01 1.06 -3.29
N LEU A 139 -11.34 1.16 -2.15
CA LEU A 139 -11.01 2.45 -1.53
C LEU A 139 -10.11 3.31 -2.42
N THR A 140 -9.17 2.71 -3.15
CA THR A 140 -8.29 3.41 -4.08
C THR A 140 -9.06 3.90 -5.31
N THR A 141 -9.86 3.01 -5.91
CA THR A 141 -10.73 3.36 -7.04
C THR A 141 -11.70 4.47 -6.69
N ARG A 142 -12.34 4.38 -5.51
CA ARG A 142 -13.23 5.42 -4.99
C ARG A 142 -12.55 6.80 -4.89
N GLU A 143 -11.31 6.83 -4.40
CA GLU A 143 -10.56 8.10 -4.30
C GLU A 143 -10.29 8.69 -5.69
N HIS A 144 -9.88 7.87 -6.66
CA HIS A 144 -9.68 8.32 -8.03
C HIS A 144 -10.95 8.91 -8.62
N LEU A 145 -12.10 8.24 -8.47
CA LEU A 145 -13.39 8.76 -8.94
C LEU A 145 -13.79 10.04 -8.19
N SER A 146 -13.49 10.15 -6.90
CA SER A 146 -13.79 11.37 -6.13
C SER A 146 -12.96 12.56 -6.59
N VAL A 147 -11.69 12.34 -6.94
CA VAL A 147 -10.81 13.39 -7.51
C VAL A 147 -11.34 13.83 -8.87
N GLN A 148 -11.68 12.88 -9.75
CA GLN A 148 -12.26 13.17 -11.06
C GLN A 148 -13.59 13.95 -10.92
N MET A 149 -14.45 13.53 -10.00
CA MET A 149 -15.72 14.23 -9.74
C MET A 149 -15.47 15.67 -9.31
N THR A 150 -14.53 15.91 -8.41
CA THR A 150 -14.18 17.27 -7.95
C THR A 150 -13.64 18.13 -9.09
N ALA A 151 -12.78 17.58 -9.95
CA ALA A 151 -12.26 18.27 -11.13
C ALA A 151 -13.41 18.67 -12.09
N ASN A 152 -14.33 17.74 -12.39
CA ASN A 152 -15.48 18.01 -13.25
C ASN A 152 -16.44 19.06 -12.66
N VAL A 153 -16.69 19.02 -11.35
CA VAL A 153 -17.50 20.03 -10.65
C VAL A 153 -16.86 21.41 -10.76
N ASN A 154 -15.54 21.51 -10.58
CA ASN A 154 -14.84 22.78 -10.69
C ASN A 154 -14.82 23.31 -12.13
N ALA A 155 -14.63 22.43 -13.12
CA ALA A 155 -14.71 22.78 -14.54
C ALA A 155 -16.11 23.29 -14.91
N LEU A 156 -17.17 22.61 -14.49
CA LEU A 156 -18.55 23.04 -14.70
C LEU A 156 -18.83 24.42 -14.07
N LYS A 157 -18.35 24.61 -12.82
CA LYS A 157 -18.46 25.94 -12.18
C LYS A 157 -17.76 27.03 -13.00
N ALA A 158 -16.54 26.76 -13.47
CA ALA A 158 -15.81 27.74 -14.31
C ALA A 158 -16.53 28.03 -15.62
N LEU A 159 -17.11 27.01 -16.28
CA LEU A 159 -17.89 27.20 -17.50
C LEU A 159 -19.12 28.12 -17.28
N LYS A 160 -19.84 27.96 -16.17
CA LYS A 160 -21.00 28.78 -15.82
C LYS A 160 -20.66 30.27 -15.63
N HIS A 161 -19.40 30.62 -15.44
CA HIS A 161 -18.92 32.00 -15.34
C HIS A 161 -18.39 32.58 -16.66
N LYS A 162 -18.36 31.79 -17.76
CA LYS A 162 -17.95 32.30 -19.06
C LYS A 162 -19.05 33.12 -19.71
N TYR A 163 -18.65 34.16 -20.45
CA TYR A 163 -19.59 35.01 -21.22
C TYR A 163 -20.29 34.20 -22.31
N TYR A 164 -19.52 33.45 -23.11
CA TYR A 164 -20.08 32.55 -24.11
C TYR A 164 -20.38 31.19 -23.49
N GLN A 165 -21.67 30.85 -23.45
CA GLN A 165 -22.15 29.57 -22.91
C GLN A 165 -22.23 28.50 -23.99
N THR A 166 -21.80 27.31 -23.68
CA THR A 166 -21.90 26.14 -24.55
C THR A 166 -22.76 25.08 -23.85
N PRO A 167 -24.08 24.99 -24.17
CA PRO A 167 -24.98 24.07 -23.47
C PRO A 167 -24.52 22.63 -23.49
N LEU A 168 -23.99 22.17 -24.63
CA LEU A 168 -23.46 20.80 -24.77
C LEU A 168 -22.33 20.52 -23.76
N ALA A 169 -21.41 21.45 -23.55
CA ALA A 169 -20.32 21.27 -22.60
C ALA A 169 -20.84 21.13 -21.15
N ASN A 170 -21.80 21.99 -20.76
CA ASN A 170 -22.45 21.90 -19.45
C ASN A 170 -23.14 20.54 -19.25
N GLN A 171 -23.91 20.10 -20.27
CA GLN A 171 -24.60 18.80 -20.23
C GLN A 171 -23.64 17.64 -20.07
N ILE A 172 -22.51 17.61 -20.79
CA ILE A 172 -21.49 16.56 -20.69
C ILE A 172 -20.93 16.50 -19.27
N TYR A 173 -20.56 17.65 -18.67
CA TYR A 173 -20.04 17.66 -17.29
C TYR A 173 -21.09 17.22 -16.27
N GLU A 174 -22.35 17.64 -16.41
CA GLU A 174 -23.44 17.25 -15.50
C GLU A 174 -23.70 15.74 -15.57
N GLN A 175 -23.74 15.16 -16.78
CA GLN A 175 -23.88 13.71 -16.95
C GLN A 175 -22.69 12.95 -16.39
N THR A 176 -21.45 13.42 -16.61
CA THR A 176 -20.25 12.80 -16.09
C THR A 176 -20.24 12.82 -14.56
N ILE A 177 -20.58 13.97 -13.96
CA ILE A 177 -20.68 14.11 -12.49
C ILE A 177 -21.74 13.15 -11.92
N SER A 178 -22.88 13.03 -12.59
CA SER A 178 -23.95 12.11 -12.17
C SER A 178 -23.49 10.65 -12.17
N LYS A 179 -22.84 10.21 -13.26
CA LYS A 179 -22.29 8.84 -13.37
C LYS A 179 -21.20 8.57 -12.32
N LEU A 180 -20.30 9.53 -12.11
CA LEU A 180 -19.25 9.38 -11.08
C LEU A 180 -19.85 9.24 -9.67
N LYS A 181 -20.91 9.98 -9.34
CA LYS A 181 -21.63 9.84 -8.07
C LYS A 181 -22.27 8.45 -7.92
N GLU A 182 -22.86 7.92 -8.97
CA GLU A 182 -23.45 6.59 -8.99
C GLU A 182 -22.39 5.52 -8.76
N HIS A 183 -21.27 5.55 -9.48
CA HIS A 183 -20.17 4.61 -9.32
C HIS A 183 -19.58 4.67 -7.89
N ILE A 184 -19.40 5.86 -7.32
CA ILE A 184 -18.94 6.03 -5.94
C ILE A 184 -19.92 5.36 -4.96
N LYS A 185 -21.23 5.52 -5.18
CA LYS A 185 -22.27 4.89 -4.35
C LYS A 185 -22.22 3.35 -4.46
N GLN A 186 -22.02 2.82 -5.67
CA GLN A 186 -21.86 1.38 -5.90
C GLN A 186 -20.63 0.83 -5.16
N ILE A 187 -19.50 1.53 -5.22
CA ILE A 187 -18.28 1.15 -4.49
C ILE A 187 -18.53 1.19 -2.97
N ASP A 188 -19.19 2.22 -2.46
CA ASP A 188 -19.52 2.32 -1.03
C ASP A 188 -20.42 1.17 -0.57
N GLN A 189 -21.34 0.71 -1.43
CA GLN A 189 -22.19 -0.44 -1.15
C GLN A 189 -21.38 -1.75 -1.20
N GLU A 190 -20.51 -1.94 -2.18
CA GLU A 190 -19.67 -3.14 -2.27
C GLU A 190 -18.72 -3.27 -1.10
N ILE A 191 -18.11 -2.15 -0.64
CA ILE A 191 -17.30 -2.15 0.59
C ILE A 191 -18.11 -2.65 1.79
N LYS A 192 -19.38 -2.24 1.94
CA LYS A 192 -20.24 -2.75 3.01
C LYS A 192 -20.49 -4.24 2.87
N THR A 193 -20.82 -4.70 1.66
CA THR A 193 -21.05 -6.11 1.37
C THR A 193 -19.85 -6.97 1.72
N LEU A 194 -18.63 -6.51 1.37
CA LEU A 194 -17.40 -7.21 1.72
C LEU A 194 -17.13 -7.25 3.22
N ILE A 195 -17.39 -6.15 3.94
CA ILE A 195 -17.27 -6.09 5.41
C ILE A 195 -18.25 -7.06 6.07
N ASP A 196 -19.49 -7.14 5.55
CA ASP A 196 -20.55 -7.98 6.11
C ASP A 196 -20.30 -9.50 5.88
N LYS A 197 -19.36 -9.88 5.00
CA LYS A 197 -18.95 -11.29 4.79
C LYS A 197 -18.13 -11.87 5.96
N ASP A 198 -17.56 -11.02 6.81
CA ASP A 198 -16.77 -11.45 7.97
C ASP A 198 -17.30 -10.79 9.25
N ASP A 199 -17.80 -11.63 10.16
CA ASP A 199 -18.42 -11.14 11.40
C ASP A 199 -17.45 -10.34 12.30
N SER A 200 -16.16 -10.68 12.29
CA SER A 200 -15.14 -9.92 13.01
C SER A 200 -14.99 -8.51 12.42
N PHE A 201 -14.92 -8.40 11.08
CA PHE A 201 -14.83 -7.11 10.41
C PHE A 201 -16.07 -6.26 10.62
N LYS A 202 -17.25 -6.87 10.53
CA LYS A 202 -18.53 -6.22 10.79
C LYS A 202 -18.60 -5.64 12.21
N ASN A 203 -18.23 -6.42 13.22
CA ASN A 203 -18.20 -5.98 14.61
C ASN A 203 -17.18 -4.86 14.83
N ASN A 204 -15.97 -5.01 14.32
CA ASN A 204 -14.91 -4.01 14.46
C ASN A 204 -15.26 -2.69 13.76
N ILE A 205 -15.86 -2.74 12.57
CA ILE A 205 -16.36 -1.55 11.87
C ILE A 205 -17.50 -0.89 12.65
N SER A 206 -18.40 -1.67 13.24
CA SER A 206 -19.48 -1.15 14.09
C SER A 206 -18.92 -0.42 15.31
N LEU A 207 -17.94 -1.02 15.99
CA LEU A 207 -17.22 -0.39 17.11
C LEU A 207 -16.50 0.89 16.67
N ALA A 208 -15.78 0.86 15.55
CA ALA A 208 -15.11 2.05 15.04
C ALA A 208 -16.10 3.17 14.72
N LYS A 209 -17.25 2.85 14.12
CA LYS A 209 -18.31 3.82 13.79
C LYS A 209 -19.08 4.34 15.01
N SER A 210 -19.01 3.69 16.16
CA SER A 210 -19.60 4.22 17.41
C SER A 210 -18.85 5.45 17.92
N VAL A 211 -17.60 5.64 17.48
CA VAL A 211 -16.81 6.85 17.80
C VAL A 211 -17.33 8.02 16.97
N PRO A 212 -17.77 9.13 17.63
CA PRO A 212 -18.24 10.31 16.91
C PRO A 212 -17.24 10.79 15.85
N GLY A 213 -17.73 11.10 14.65
CA GLY A 213 -16.91 11.55 13.52
C GLY A 213 -16.30 10.43 12.69
N VAL A 214 -16.36 9.17 13.12
CA VAL A 214 -15.85 8.04 12.34
C VAL A 214 -16.97 7.50 11.44
N GLY A 215 -16.86 7.81 10.14
CA GLY A 215 -17.73 7.25 9.11
C GLY A 215 -17.16 5.96 8.48
N LEU A 216 -17.94 5.35 7.58
CA LEU A 216 -17.54 4.11 6.88
C LEU A 216 -16.16 4.20 6.24
N LEU A 217 -15.86 5.30 5.55
CA LEU A 217 -14.58 5.45 4.84
C LEU A 217 -13.38 5.45 5.77
N LEU A 218 -13.47 6.15 6.91
CA LEU A 218 -12.37 6.17 7.87
C LEU A 218 -12.24 4.79 8.52
N ALA A 219 -13.36 4.16 8.93
CA ALA A 219 -13.36 2.84 9.53
C ALA A 219 -12.79 1.77 8.57
N ALA A 220 -13.18 1.79 7.28
CA ALA A 220 -12.63 0.87 6.28
C ALA A 220 -11.14 1.10 5.99
N ASN A 221 -10.67 2.36 5.98
CA ASN A 221 -9.23 2.65 5.86
C ASN A 221 -8.45 2.17 7.10
N LEU A 222 -9.02 2.29 8.30
CA LEU A 222 -8.42 1.74 9.52
C LEU A 222 -8.39 0.20 9.48
N LEU A 223 -9.47 -0.46 9.01
CA LEU A 223 -9.50 -1.91 8.82
C LEU A 223 -8.35 -2.39 7.92
N VAL A 224 -8.15 -1.72 6.79
CA VAL A 224 -7.05 -2.05 5.86
C VAL A 224 -5.68 -1.80 6.50
N LEU A 225 -5.50 -0.65 7.17
CA LEU A 225 -4.24 -0.27 7.82
C LEU A 225 -3.83 -1.26 8.91
N THR A 226 -4.78 -1.70 9.72
CA THR A 226 -4.56 -2.58 10.88
C THR A 226 -4.71 -4.06 10.54
N LYS A 227 -4.80 -4.40 9.26
CA LYS A 227 -5.02 -5.78 8.76
C LYS A 227 -6.19 -6.49 9.47
N GLY A 228 -7.33 -5.81 9.52
CA GLY A 228 -8.52 -6.33 10.17
C GLY A 228 -8.57 -6.09 11.69
N PHE A 229 -7.85 -5.09 12.20
CA PHE A 229 -7.64 -4.81 13.63
C PHE A 229 -6.91 -5.94 14.38
N THR A 230 -6.18 -6.79 13.65
CA THR A 230 -5.33 -7.84 14.24
C THR A 230 -3.97 -7.32 14.69
N GLU A 231 -3.44 -6.28 14.05
CA GLU A 231 -2.24 -5.60 14.52
C GLU A 231 -2.61 -4.59 15.60
N GLN A 232 -2.10 -4.80 16.82
CA GLN A 232 -2.24 -3.85 17.94
C GLN A 232 -1.38 -2.62 17.69
N LEU A 233 -1.86 -1.73 16.82
CA LEU A 233 -1.22 -0.45 16.57
C LEU A 233 -1.68 0.57 17.62
N ASP A 234 -0.76 1.04 18.44
CA ASP A 234 -1.00 2.19 19.32
C ASP A 234 -1.39 3.42 18.50
N TYR A 235 -2.17 4.32 19.08
CA TYR A 235 -2.58 5.58 18.44
C TYR A 235 -1.38 6.40 17.93
N LYS A 236 -0.21 6.31 18.60
CA LYS A 236 1.04 6.97 18.15
C LYS A 236 1.54 6.41 16.83
N HIS A 237 1.44 5.10 16.61
CA HIS A 237 1.81 4.46 15.35
C HIS A 237 0.87 4.91 14.22
N ILE A 238 -0.44 4.97 14.47
CA ILE A 238 -1.43 5.44 13.50
C ILE A 238 -1.21 6.92 13.17
N ALA A 239 -0.93 7.75 14.16
CA ALA A 239 -0.65 9.17 13.98
C ALA A 239 0.66 9.40 13.21
N SER A 240 1.72 8.65 13.51
CA SER A 240 3.00 8.68 12.79
C SER A 240 2.83 8.22 11.34
N TYR A 241 2.17 7.08 11.11
CA TYR A 241 1.87 6.57 9.78
C TYR A 241 1.05 7.55 8.94
N SER A 242 0.08 8.22 9.57
CA SER A 242 -0.75 9.22 8.91
C SER A 242 -0.02 10.55 8.68
N GLY A 243 1.19 10.71 9.21
CA GLY A 243 1.99 11.92 9.10
C GLY A 243 1.40 13.14 9.83
N ILE A 244 0.62 12.92 10.91
CA ILE A 244 0.05 13.98 11.75
C ILE A 244 0.81 14.18 13.06
N CYS A 245 1.77 13.33 13.41
CA CYS A 245 2.64 13.51 14.54
C CYS A 245 3.56 14.72 14.34
N PRO A 246 3.65 15.63 15.32
CA PRO A 246 4.67 16.64 15.32
C PRO A 246 6.01 16.01 15.71
N TYR A 247 7.05 16.28 14.93
CA TYR A 247 8.43 15.88 15.21
C TYR A 247 9.26 17.10 15.57
N GLU A 248 10.04 16.95 16.61
CA GLU A 248 11.01 17.96 17.01
C GLU A 248 12.12 18.07 15.95
N GLN A 249 12.58 19.29 15.70
CA GLN A 249 13.70 19.59 14.82
C GLN A 249 14.78 20.27 15.63
N ILE A 250 15.56 19.46 16.35
CA ILE A 250 16.67 19.90 17.19
C ILE A 250 17.95 19.33 16.58
N SER A 251 18.93 20.17 16.33
CA SER A 251 20.27 19.76 15.90
C SER A 251 21.32 20.61 16.66
N GLY A 252 22.06 19.94 17.53
CA GLY A 252 23.03 20.59 18.39
C GLY A 252 22.43 21.71 19.27
N THR A 253 23.22 22.69 19.59
CA THR A 253 22.83 23.85 20.42
C THR A 253 22.22 25.00 19.63
N SER A 254 22.35 24.98 18.28
CA SER A 254 22.03 26.15 17.44
C SER A 254 20.69 26.06 16.71
N LEU A 255 20.07 24.86 16.62
CA LEU A 255 18.84 24.68 15.83
C LEU A 255 17.70 24.17 16.72
N HIS A 256 16.84 25.09 17.15
CA HIS A 256 15.58 24.79 17.83
C HIS A 256 14.41 25.31 16.98
N LYS A 257 13.79 24.42 16.18
CA LYS A 257 12.57 24.77 15.44
C LYS A 257 11.34 24.19 16.14
N PRO A 258 10.20 24.90 16.10
CA PRO A 258 8.96 24.36 16.67
C PRO A 258 8.61 23.02 15.99
N PRO A 259 8.08 22.04 16.74
CA PRO A 259 7.69 20.74 16.20
C PRO A 259 6.73 20.90 15.02
N ARG A 260 7.01 20.20 13.93
CA ARG A 260 6.15 20.20 12.73
C ARG A 260 5.86 18.79 12.27
N SER A 261 4.66 18.59 11.75
CA SER A 261 4.32 17.35 11.02
C SER A 261 5.18 17.23 9.77
N ARG A 262 5.79 16.06 9.56
CA ARG A 262 6.60 15.79 8.35
C ARG A 262 5.76 15.53 7.12
N MET A 263 4.43 15.44 7.24
CA MET A 263 3.51 15.08 6.16
C MET A 263 3.88 13.79 5.40
N CYS A 264 4.77 12.96 5.95
CA CYS A 264 5.04 11.63 5.43
C CYS A 264 3.84 10.71 5.68
N GLY A 265 3.59 9.80 4.76
CA GLY A 265 2.46 8.87 4.84
C GLY A 265 1.25 9.30 3.99
N PRO A 266 0.18 8.50 3.98
CA PRO A 266 -0.92 8.66 3.05
C PRO A 266 -1.70 9.96 3.30
N ALA A 267 -1.71 10.86 2.32
CA ALA A 267 -2.47 12.12 2.38
C ALA A 267 -3.97 11.87 2.59
N LYS A 268 -4.49 10.77 2.05
CA LYS A 268 -5.87 10.34 2.23
C LYS A 268 -6.22 10.11 3.70
N MET A 269 -5.35 9.42 4.45
CA MET A 269 -5.59 9.14 5.87
C MET A 269 -5.61 10.43 6.68
N ARG A 270 -4.67 11.35 6.44
CA ARG A 270 -4.67 12.69 7.07
C ARG A 270 -5.97 13.44 6.81
N LYS A 271 -6.42 13.46 5.56
CA LYS A 271 -7.68 14.10 5.15
C LYS A 271 -8.88 13.51 5.91
N LEU A 272 -8.98 12.18 5.98
CA LEU A 272 -10.09 11.50 6.67
C LEU A 272 -10.08 11.78 8.18
N LEU A 273 -8.91 11.72 8.82
CA LEU A 273 -8.77 12.03 10.24
C LEU A 273 -9.08 13.50 10.53
N TYR A 274 -8.63 14.41 9.68
CA TYR A 274 -8.95 15.84 9.80
C TYR A 274 -10.47 16.10 9.67
N LEU A 275 -11.12 15.50 8.68
CA LEU A 275 -12.57 15.64 8.50
C LEU A 275 -13.35 15.03 9.69
N ALA A 276 -12.89 13.90 10.22
CA ALA A 276 -13.46 13.31 11.42
C ALA A 276 -13.33 14.24 12.63
N ALA A 277 -12.13 14.84 12.83
CA ALA A 277 -11.90 15.79 13.91
C ALA A 277 -12.79 17.06 13.79
N LEU A 278 -12.97 17.59 12.56
CA LEU A 278 -13.90 18.70 12.31
C LEU A 278 -15.33 18.33 12.67
N SER A 279 -15.80 17.15 12.27
CA SER A 279 -17.14 16.67 12.57
C SER A 279 -17.34 16.52 14.09
N VAL A 280 -16.39 15.88 14.77
CA VAL A 280 -16.43 15.70 16.23
C VAL A 280 -16.47 17.04 16.95
N ARG A 281 -15.61 17.99 16.54
CA ARG A 281 -15.60 19.35 17.12
C ARG A 281 -16.96 20.05 17.01
N THR A 282 -17.67 19.82 15.90
CA THR A 282 -18.96 20.48 15.63
C THR A 282 -20.10 19.82 16.41
N HIS A 283 -20.11 18.48 16.47
CA HIS A 283 -21.28 17.73 16.95
C HIS A 283 -21.12 17.11 18.34
N ASN A 284 -19.91 17.13 18.94
CA ASN A 284 -19.68 16.58 20.27
C ASN A 284 -19.25 17.67 21.24
N GLN A 285 -20.06 17.88 22.30
CA GLN A 285 -19.85 18.93 23.30
C GLN A 285 -18.49 18.84 24.04
N ASN A 286 -18.04 17.64 24.37
CA ASN A 286 -16.79 17.42 25.10
C ASN A 286 -15.58 17.82 24.24
N PHE A 287 -15.56 17.41 22.98
CA PHE A 287 -14.50 17.80 22.04
C PHE A 287 -14.56 19.29 21.70
N LYS A 288 -15.74 19.88 21.61
CA LYS A 288 -15.89 21.33 21.45
C LYS A 288 -15.28 22.10 22.62
N LYS A 289 -15.59 21.69 23.88
CA LYS A 289 -14.98 22.28 25.07
C LYS A 289 -13.47 22.13 25.09
N TYR A 290 -12.97 20.94 24.77
CA TYR A 290 -11.52 20.70 24.66
C TYR A 290 -10.87 21.62 23.62
N PHE A 291 -11.44 21.73 22.42
CA PHE A 291 -10.96 22.61 21.37
C PHE A 291 -10.90 24.08 21.82
N LEU A 292 -12.00 24.61 22.39
CA LEU A 292 -12.07 25.99 22.88
C LEU A 292 -11.02 26.27 23.95
N ARG A 293 -10.81 25.32 24.89
CA ARG A 293 -9.74 25.44 25.90
C ARG A 293 -8.37 25.53 25.23
N LYS A 294 -8.08 24.68 24.22
CA LYS A 294 -6.79 24.70 23.53
C LYS A 294 -6.56 25.98 22.71
N VAL A 295 -7.61 26.56 22.17
CA VAL A 295 -7.54 27.88 21.52
C VAL A 295 -7.26 29.00 22.53
N ALA A 296 -7.88 28.95 23.71
CA ALA A 296 -7.62 29.89 24.79
C ALA A 296 -6.17 29.80 25.37
N GLU A 297 -5.54 28.61 25.26
CA GLU A 297 -4.12 28.40 25.59
C GLU A 297 -3.18 28.90 24.46
N GLU A 298 -3.62 29.73 23.54
CA GLU A 298 -2.90 30.27 22.37
C GLU A 298 -2.29 29.20 21.44
N LYS A 299 -2.79 27.96 21.51
CA LYS A 299 -2.38 26.91 20.56
C LYS A 299 -3.02 27.15 19.20
N ASN A 300 -2.23 26.95 18.14
CA ASN A 300 -2.71 27.09 16.76
C ASN A 300 -4.01 26.35 16.52
N LYS A 301 -4.95 26.97 15.79
CA LYS A 301 -6.29 26.44 15.45
C LYS A 301 -6.26 25.28 14.46
N LEU A 302 -5.06 24.86 14.02
CA LEU A 302 -4.85 23.76 13.07
C LEU A 302 -4.66 22.44 13.78
#